data_0673a19ce1083709f166f351343da7c2
#
_entry.id   0673a19ce1083709f166f351343da7c2
#
_cell.length_a   1.000
_cell.length_b   1.000
_cell.length_c   1.000
_cell.angle_alpha   90.00
_cell.angle_beta   90.00
_cell.angle_gamma   90.00
#
_symmetry.space_group_name_H-M   'P 1'
#
loop_
_entity.id
_entity.type
_entity.pdbx_description
1 polymer ?
#
loop_
_entity_poly.entity_id
_entity_poly.type
_entity_poly.pdbx_seq_one_letter_code
_entity_poly.pdbx_strand_id
1 'polypeptide(L)'
;MHRPAAFWIDVGVKTALIGLLAVGAFSGLHQFEGKAFGWRLVTYPLAAVVVPVAWYLAGRRPPFPYGADIFLTLPFLVDVAGNALDLYDSISWWDDANHFVNWALLCAGVGQLLLRTAVGPAVVFGLVTGFGAVTAILWELAEYFTFIRNSGELATAYTDTLGDLALGLTGSVVAALFTAAMAQRARAGPAPG
;
A
#
# COMPACT_ATOMS: atom_id res chain seq x y z
N MET A 1 -11.10 -10.50 27.65
CA MET A 1 -10.98 -9.20 26.92
C MET A 1 -11.41 -9.41 25.49
N HIS A 2 -12.49 -8.74 25.05
CA HIS A 2 -12.88 -8.78 23.63
C HIS A 2 -11.89 -7.99 22.79
N ARG A 3 -11.32 -8.62 21.75
CA ARG A 3 -10.49 -7.93 20.75
C ARG A 3 -11.39 -7.10 19.83
N PRO A 4 -10.99 -5.86 19.45
CA PRO A 4 -11.80 -5.05 18.53
C PRO A 4 -11.91 -5.70 17.15
N ALA A 5 -12.98 -5.39 16.40
CA ALA A 5 -13.17 -5.91 15.04
C ALA A 5 -11.96 -5.64 14.12
N ALA A 6 -11.34 -4.46 14.26
CA ALA A 6 -10.13 -4.09 13.51
C ALA A 6 -8.96 -5.07 13.72
N PHE A 7 -8.83 -5.68 14.89
CA PHE A 7 -7.82 -6.72 15.13
C PHE A 7 -8.06 -7.96 14.24
N TRP A 8 -9.30 -8.40 14.11
CA TRP A 8 -9.62 -9.59 13.30
C TRP A 8 -9.50 -9.32 11.81
N ILE A 9 -9.83 -8.08 11.37
CA ILE A 9 -9.62 -7.65 9.98
C ILE A 9 -8.12 -7.63 9.66
N ASP A 10 -7.30 -7.06 10.52
CA ASP A 10 -5.84 -7.01 10.37
C ASP A 10 -5.23 -8.42 10.27
N VAL A 11 -5.61 -9.31 11.19
CA VAL A 11 -5.17 -10.71 11.15
C VAL A 11 -5.62 -11.39 9.86
N GLY A 12 -6.87 -11.15 9.41
CA GLY A 12 -7.41 -11.71 8.18
C GLY A 12 -6.63 -11.26 6.94
N VAL A 13 -6.36 -9.95 6.82
CA VAL A 13 -5.56 -9.36 5.71
C VAL A 13 -4.17 -9.98 5.66
N LYS A 14 -3.48 -10.04 6.79
CA LYS A 14 -2.12 -10.62 6.87
C LYS A 14 -2.08 -12.11 6.57
N THR A 15 -3.06 -12.86 7.10
CA THR A 15 -3.15 -14.30 6.84
C THR A 15 -3.43 -14.59 5.38
N ALA A 16 -4.36 -13.82 4.76
CA ALA A 16 -4.66 -13.94 3.34
C ALA A 16 -3.44 -13.59 2.47
N LEU A 17 -2.72 -12.50 2.79
CA LEU A 17 -1.50 -12.12 2.09
C LEU A 17 -0.46 -13.26 2.12
N ILE A 18 -0.13 -13.76 3.31
CA ILE A 18 0.89 -14.82 3.45
C ILE A 18 0.45 -16.10 2.74
N GLY A 19 -0.84 -16.48 2.87
CA GLY A 19 -1.39 -17.66 2.21
C GLY A 19 -1.31 -17.58 0.68
N LEU A 20 -1.73 -16.45 0.10
CA LEU A 20 -1.67 -16.23 -1.35
C LEU A 20 -0.23 -16.11 -1.86
N LEU A 21 0.68 -15.49 -1.12
CA LEU A 21 2.11 -15.47 -1.47
C LEU A 21 2.69 -16.88 -1.52
N ALA A 22 2.35 -17.74 -0.55
CA ALA A 22 2.79 -19.13 -0.55
C ALA A 22 2.23 -19.90 -1.75
N VAL A 23 0.94 -19.71 -2.08
CA VAL A 23 0.34 -20.29 -3.29
C VAL A 23 1.07 -19.80 -4.53
N GLY A 24 1.27 -18.48 -4.69
CA GLY A 24 1.95 -17.91 -5.86
C GLY A 24 3.40 -18.40 -6.02
N ALA A 25 4.12 -18.58 -4.90
CA ALA A 25 5.52 -19.02 -4.95
C ALA A 25 5.71 -20.51 -5.20
N PHE A 26 4.76 -21.36 -4.79
CA PHE A 26 4.96 -22.83 -4.74
C PHE A 26 3.96 -23.65 -5.56
N SER A 27 2.86 -23.08 -6.07
CA SER A 27 1.83 -23.84 -6.78
C SER A 27 2.23 -24.23 -8.22
N GLY A 28 3.10 -23.45 -8.87
CA GLY A 28 3.44 -23.63 -10.29
C GLY A 28 2.28 -23.29 -11.23
N LEU A 29 1.27 -22.53 -10.78
CA LEU A 29 0.16 -22.11 -11.63
C LEU A 29 0.61 -21.03 -12.61
N HIS A 30 0.14 -21.14 -13.87
CA HIS A 30 0.55 -20.31 -14.99
C HIS A 30 0.41 -18.80 -14.74
N GLN A 31 -0.66 -18.36 -14.10
CA GLN A 31 -0.91 -16.94 -13.78
C GLN A 31 0.14 -16.29 -12.85
N PHE A 32 1.05 -17.07 -12.26
CA PHE A 32 2.15 -16.58 -11.44
C PHE A 32 3.52 -16.61 -12.13
N GLU A 33 3.59 -17.23 -13.31
CA GLU A 33 4.85 -17.36 -14.06
C GLU A 33 5.38 -15.99 -14.49
N GLY A 34 6.67 -15.77 -14.33
CA GLY A 34 7.33 -14.51 -14.70
C GLY A 34 7.07 -13.31 -13.78
N LYS A 35 6.12 -13.41 -12.83
CA LYS A 35 5.68 -12.30 -11.98
C LYS A 35 6.45 -12.17 -10.66
N ALA A 36 7.68 -12.64 -10.60
CA ALA A 36 8.65 -12.46 -9.51
C ALA A 36 8.15 -12.90 -8.12
N PHE A 37 7.28 -13.94 -8.01
CA PHE A 37 6.70 -14.38 -6.73
C PHE A 37 7.74 -14.81 -5.69
N GLY A 38 8.92 -15.24 -6.09
CA GLY A 38 10.03 -15.49 -5.16
C GLY A 38 10.48 -14.22 -4.41
N TRP A 39 10.57 -13.07 -5.10
CA TRP A 39 10.87 -11.78 -4.49
C TRP A 39 9.71 -11.25 -3.65
N ARG A 40 8.46 -11.36 -4.16
CA ARG A 40 7.25 -10.96 -3.42
C ARG A 40 7.11 -11.72 -2.10
N LEU A 41 7.43 -13.03 -2.07
CA LEU A 41 7.40 -13.83 -0.85
C LEU A 41 8.36 -13.33 0.24
N VAL A 42 9.48 -12.72 -0.14
CA VAL A 42 10.47 -12.17 0.81
C VAL A 42 10.12 -10.73 1.21
N THR A 43 9.67 -9.91 0.27
CA THR A 43 9.51 -8.46 0.48
C THR A 43 8.14 -8.06 1.01
N TYR A 44 7.06 -8.65 0.54
CA TYR A 44 5.69 -8.25 0.92
C TYR A 44 5.34 -8.52 2.40
N PRO A 45 5.82 -9.60 3.04
CA PRO A 45 5.61 -9.78 4.48
C PRO A 45 6.17 -8.64 5.35
N LEU A 46 7.15 -7.86 4.83
CA LEU A 46 7.67 -6.69 5.55
C LEU A 46 6.57 -5.66 5.80
N ALA A 47 5.62 -5.48 4.88
CA ALA A 47 4.48 -4.60 5.06
C ALA A 47 3.59 -5.03 6.25
N ALA A 48 3.42 -6.34 6.45
CA ALA A 48 2.63 -6.88 7.55
C ALA A 48 3.25 -6.68 8.93
N VAL A 49 4.57 -6.40 9.00
CA VAL A 49 5.30 -6.25 10.27
C VAL A 49 5.78 -4.83 10.55
N VAL A 50 5.81 -3.94 9.55
CA VAL A 50 6.36 -2.58 9.70
C VAL A 50 5.65 -1.79 10.80
N VAL A 51 4.32 -1.79 10.83
CA VAL A 51 3.55 -1.06 11.85
C VAL A 51 3.67 -1.69 13.24
N PRO A 52 3.51 -3.02 13.43
CA PRO A 52 3.80 -3.67 14.71
C PRO A 52 5.18 -3.38 15.24
N VAL A 53 6.21 -3.45 14.40
CA VAL A 53 7.61 -3.17 14.80
C VAL A 53 7.78 -1.69 15.16
N ALA A 54 7.33 -0.77 14.32
CA ALA A 54 7.41 0.66 14.60
C ALA A 54 6.67 1.03 15.89
N TRP A 55 5.48 0.47 16.12
CA TRP A 55 4.70 0.69 17.34
C TRP A 55 5.42 0.14 18.58
N TYR A 56 6.05 -1.04 18.47
CA TYR A 56 6.85 -1.60 19.54
C TYR A 56 8.03 -0.71 19.89
N LEU A 57 8.80 -0.27 18.87
CA LEU A 57 9.98 0.59 19.04
C LEU A 57 9.61 1.98 19.57
N ALA A 58 8.43 2.49 19.25
CA ALA A 58 7.88 3.75 19.77
C ALA A 58 7.31 3.64 21.20
N GLY A 59 7.56 2.52 21.90
CA GLY A 59 7.17 2.33 23.30
C GLY A 59 5.72 1.87 23.49
N ARG A 60 5.10 1.24 22.48
CA ARG A 60 3.76 0.61 22.56
C ARG A 60 2.65 1.55 23.02
N ARG A 61 2.64 2.80 22.56
CA ARG A 61 1.63 3.79 22.94
C ARG A 61 0.23 3.36 22.48
N PRO A 62 -0.72 3.07 23.40
CA PRO A 62 -2.06 2.64 23.05
C PRO A 62 -2.90 3.80 22.50
N PRO A 63 -3.95 3.51 21.69
CA PRO A 63 -4.27 2.19 21.16
C PRO A 63 -3.34 1.79 19.99
N PHE A 64 -3.26 0.48 19.70
CA PHE A 64 -2.55 0.00 18.50
C PHE A 64 -3.19 0.57 17.23
N PRO A 65 -2.40 1.03 16.23
CA PRO A 65 -2.93 1.69 15.03
C PRO A 65 -3.39 0.68 13.95
N TYR A 66 -4.40 -0.15 14.25
CA TYR A 66 -4.91 -1.17 13.32
C TYR A 66 -5.27 -0.61 11.95
N GLY A 67 -5.88 0.58 11.88
CA GLY A 67 -6.22 1.20 10.60
C GLY A 67 -4.99 1.42 9.71
N ALA A 68 -3.93 2.00 10.29
CA ALA A 68 -2.69 2.20 9.55
C ALA A 68 -2.05 0.87 9.13
N ASP A 69 -2.06 -0.15 10.01
CA ASP A 69 -1.51 -1.46 9.75
C ASP A 69 -2.24 -2.17 8.59
N ILE A 70 -3.57 -2.14 8.61
CA ILE A 70 -4.41 -2.66 7.54
C ILE A 70 -4.12 -1.93 6.22
N PHE A 71 -4.14 -0.59 6.21
CA PHE A 71 -3.93 0.21 5.00
C PHE A 71 -2.54 0.08 4.41
N LEU A 72 -1.52 -0.16 5.22
CA LEU A 72 -0.15 -0.41 4.74
C LEU A 72 0.06 -1.85 4.24
N THR A 73 -0.77 -2.81 4.67
CA THR A 73 -0.67 -4.22 4.25
C THR A 73 -1.59 -4.52 3.07
N LEU A 74 -2.76 -3.88 3.00
CA LEU A 74 -3.82 -4.20 2.04
C LEU A 74 -3.41 -4.08 0.56
N PRO A 75 -2.60 -3.08 0.12
CA PRO A 75 -2.13 -2.99 -1.27
C PRO A 75 -1.40 -4.24 -1.75
N PHE A 76 -0.57 -4.82 -0.91
CA PHE A 76 0.17 -6.04 -1.22
C PHE A 76 -0.77 -7.26 -1.33
N LEU A 77 -1.84 -7.28 -0.53
CA LEU A 77 -2.87 -8.30 -0.66
C LEU A 77 -3.67 -8.12 -1.96
N VAL A 78 -4.03 -6.88 -2.33
CA VAL A 78 -4.76 -6.57 -3.56
C VAL A 78 -3.95 -6.98 -4.78
N ASP A 79 -2.65 -6.66 -4.81
CA ASP A 79 -1.74 -7.06 -5.88
C ASP A 79 -1.65 -8.59 -6.01
N VAL A 80 -1.39 -9.30 -4.92
CA VAL A 80 -1.27 -10.77 -4.95
C VAL A 80 -2.60 -11.44 -5.30
N ALA A 81 -3.73 -10.91 -4.80
CA ALA A 81 -5.06 -11.42 -5.14
C ALA A 81 -5.39 -11.16 -6.62
N GLY A 82 -5.00 -10.01 -7.17
CA GLY A 82 -5.13 -9.70 -8.60
C GLY A 82 -4.41 -10.72 -9.47
N ASN A 83 -3.18 -11.08 -9.11
CA ASN A 83 -2.44 -12.15 -9.79
C ASN A 83 -3.10 -13.52 -9.62
N ALA A 84 -3.56 -13.85 -8.40
CA ALA A 84 -4.20 -15.14 -8.13
C ALA A 84 -5.52 -15.33 -8.90
N LEU A 85 -6.23 -14.25 -9.16
CA LEU A 85 -7.47 -14.22 -9.94
C LEU A 85 -7.24 -13.95 -11.44
N ASP A 86 -5.99 -13.89 -11.88
CA ASP A 86 -5.60 -13.65 -13.27
C ASP A 86 -6.10 -12.30 -13.83
N LEU A 87 -6.28 -11.30 -12.95
CA LEU A 87 -6.87 -10.00 -13.34
C LEU A 87 -5.90 -9.14 -14.16
N TYR A 88 -4.60 -9.25 -13.91
CA TYR A 88 -3.57 -8.52 -14.67
C TYR A 88 -3.52 -8.92 -16.14
N ASP A 89 -3.78 -10.19 -16.46
CA ASP A 89 -3.75 -10.71 -17.84
C ASP A 89 -5.13 -10.68 -18.50
N SER A 90 -6.22 -10.62 -17.72
CA SER A 90 -7.60 -10.68 -18.23
C SER A 90 -8.31 -9.33 -18.30
N ILE A 91 -7.88 -8.32 -17.52
CA ILE A 91 -8.55 -7.01 -17.42
C ILE A 91 -7.55 -5.89 -17.69
N SER A 92 -7.64 -5.28 -18.87
CA SER A 92 -6.66 -4.30 -19.36
C SER A 92 -6.47 -3.03 -18.51
N TRP A 93 -7.45 -2.64 -17.70
CA TRP A 93 -7.37 -1.47 -16.83
C TRP A 93 -7.02 -1.84 -15.37
N TRP A 94 -6.79 -3.13 -15.07
CA TRP A 94 -6.59 -3.59 -13.69
C TRP A 94 -5.31 -3.02 -13.09
N ASP A 95 -4.24 -2.97 -13.84
CA ASP A 95 -2.96 -2.41 -13.42
C ASP A 95 -3.07 -0.92 -13.11
N ASP A 96 -3.60 -0.14 -14.03
CA ASP A 96 -3.92 1.29 -13.84
C ASP A 96 -4.71 1.55 -12.55
N ALA A 97 -5.77 0.75 -12.33
CA ALA A 97 -6.59 0.87 -11.12
C ALA A 97 -5.80 0.56 -9.86
N ASN A 98 -4.90 -0.43 -9.91
CA ASN A 98 -4.03 -0.77 -8.78
C ASN A 98 -3.05 0.34 -8.45
N HIS A 99 -2.42 0.97 -9.44
CA HIS A 99 -1.52 2.10 -9.20
C HIS A 99 -2.26 3.24 -8.47
N PHE A 100 -3.45 3.59 -8.87
CA PHE A 100 -4.24 4.60 -8.17
C PHE A 100 -4.67 4.14 -6.76
N VAL A 101 -5.30 2.97 -6.64
CA VAL A 101 -5.91 2.50 -5.38
C VAL A 101 -4.85 2.14 -4.36
N ASN A 102 -3.81 1.41 -4.76
CA ASN A 102 -2.78 0.96 -3.83
C ASN A 102 -1.98 2.14 -3.26
N TRP A 103 -1.65 3.15 -4.08
CA TRP A 103 -0.98 4.35 -3.59
C TRP A 103 -1.90 5.19 -2.69
N ALA A 104 -3.19 5.27 -2.98
CA ALA A 104 -4.15 5.92 -2.09
C ALA A 104 -4.23 5.21 -0.73
N LEU A 105 -4.24 3.87 -0.70
CA LEU A 105 -4.26 3.07 0.53
C LEU A 105 -2.96 3.23 1.33
N LEU A 106 -1.80 3.06 0.69
CA LEU A 106 -0.49 3.25 1.36
C LEU A 106 -0.38 4.63 2.00
N CYS A 107 -0.71 5.66 1.23
CA CYS A 107 -0.69 7.05 1.70
C CYS A 107 -1.70 7.31 2.81
N ALA A 108 -2.90 6.70 2.76
CA ALA A 108 -3.87 6.79 3.85
C ALA A 108 -3.35 6.12 5.14
N GLY A 109 -2.62 5.00 5.02
CA GLY A 109 -1.96 4.34 6.15
C GLY A 109 -0.93 5.25 6.82
N VAL A 110 -0.02 5.84 6.05
CA VAL A 110 0.96 6.83 6.54
C VAL A 110 0.24 8.04 7.15
N GLY A 111 -0.80 8.53 6.48
CA GLY A 111 -1.62 9.64 6.95
C GLY A 111 -2.22 9.37 8.33
N GLN A 112 -2.77 8.17 8.57
CA GLN A 112 -3.29 7.79 9.89
C GLN A 112 -2.22 7.79 10.99
N LEU A 113 -0.98 7.42 10.68
CA LEU A 113 0.13 7.52 11.64
C LEU A 113 0.46 8.98 11.93
N LEU A 114 0.49 9.86 10.91
CA LEU A 114 0.75 11.28 11.08
C LEU A 114 -0.36 12.00 11.88
N LEU A 115 -1.63 11.59 11.75
CA LEU A 115 -2.73 12.11 12.58
C LEU A 115 -2.56 11.85 14.08
N ARG A 116 -1.68 10.94 14.47
CA ARG A 116 -1.31 10.67 15.88
C ARG A 116 -0.21 11.62 16.41
N THR A 117 0.27 12.50 15.55
CA THR A 117 1.31 13.49 15.87
C THR A 117 0.73 14.90 15.92
N ALA A 118 1.52 15.87 16.37
CA ALA A 118 1.10 17.27 16.46
C ALA A 118 1.38 18.10 15.19
N VAL A 119 1.74 17.46 14.06
CA VAL A 119 2.06 18.17 12.81
C VAL A 119 0.84 18.83 12.18
N GLY A 120 1.07 19.97 11.50
CA GLY A 120 0.01 20.75 10.86
C GLY A 120 -0.51 20.14 9.56
N PRO A 121 -1.75 20.53 9.13
CA PRO A 121 -2.38 19.98 7.93
C PRO A 121 -1.52 20.12 6.66
N ALA A 122 -0.87 21.25 6.45
CA ALA A 122 0.02 21.48 5.31
C ALA A 122 1.24 20.55 5.33
N VAL A 123 1.82 20.28 6.51
CA VAL A 123 2.93 19.33 6.68
C VAL A 123 2.44 17.90 6.44
N VAL A 124 1.26 17.54 6.95
CA VAL A 124 0.63 16.24 6.68
C VAL A 124 0.46 16.04 5.18
N PHE A 125 -0.11 17.03 4.46
CA PHE A 125 -0.26 16.97 3.01
C PHE A 125 1.07 16.73 2.30
N GLY A 126 2.09 17.54 2.62
CA GLY A 126 3.41 17.43 2.00
C GLY A 126 4.11 16.10 2.28
N LEU A 127 4.04 15.59 3.52
CA LEU A 127 4.67 14.32 3.89
C LEU A 127 3.96 13.12 3.25
N VAL A 128 2.63 13.10 3.21
CA VAL A 128 1.85 12.01 2.59
C VAL A 128 2.07 11.98 1.08
N THR A 129 1.98 13.13 0.41
CA THR A 129 2.25 13.23 -1.03
C THR A 129 3.70 12.87 -1.36
N GLY A 130 4.66 13.39 -0.60
CA GLY A 130 6.08 13.09 -0.79
C GLY A 130 6.41 11.62 -0.58
N PHE A 131 5.83 11.00 0.43
CA PHE A 131 5.94 9.54 0.64
C PHE A 131 5.43 8.79 -0.59
N GLY A 132 4.21 9.10 -1.07
CA GLY A 132 3.63 8.42 -2.21
C GLY A 132 4.46 8.58 -3.48
N ALA A 133 4.89 9.81 -3.81
CA ALA A 133 5.70 10.09 -4.99
C ALA A 133 7.05 9.33 -4.96
N VAL A 134 7.76 9.36 -3.83
CA VAL A 134 9.07 8.67 -3.70
C VAL A 134 8.89 7.16 -3.78
N THR A 135 7.90 6.60 -3.09
CA THR A 135 7.70 5.16 -3.08
C THR A 135 7.14 4.64 -4.41
N ALA A 136 6.36 5.43 -5.16
CA ALA A 136 5.95 5.09 -6.51
C ALA A 136 7.17 4.98 -7.45
N ILE A 137 8.09 5.95 -7.41
CA ILE A 137 9.33 5.87 -8.19
C ILE A 137 10.15 4.64 -7.81
N LEU A 138 10.27 4.33 -6.52
CA LEU A 138 11.01 3.15 -6.06
C LEU A 138 10.34 1.85 -6.52
N TRP A 139 9.02 1.83 -6.61
CA TRP A 139 8.26 0.68 -7.11
C TRP A 139 8.56 0.43 -8.59
N GLU A 140 8.43 1.45 -9.44
CA GLU A 140 8.75 1.36 -10.86
C GLU A 140 10.20 0.91 -11.11
N LEU A 141 11.14 1.44 -10.33
CA LEU A 141 12.52 0.98 -10.40
C LEU A 141 12.67 -0.49 -10.00
N ALA A 142 11.94 -0.94 -8.97
CA ALA A 142 11.96 -2.33 -8.56
C ALA A 142 11.38 -3.26 -9.64
N GLU A 143 10.28 -2.89 -10.28
CA GLU A 143 9.68 -3.64 -11.40
C GLU A 143 10.64 -3.69 -12.60
N TYR A 144 11.21 -2.56 -12.98
CA TYR A 144 12.20 -2.53 -14.06
C TYR A 144 13.35 -3.51 -13.82
N PHE A 145 13.94 -3.53 -12.62
CA PHE A 145 15.09 -4.39 -12.33
C PHE A 145 14.72 -5.86 -12.09
N THR A 146 13.51 -6.15 -11.64
CA THR A 146 13.10 -7.53 -11.30
C THR A 146 12.57 -8.30 -12.50
N PHE A 147 11.80 -7.68 -13.40
CA PHE A 147 11.21 -8.39 -14.53
C PHE A 147 11.17 -7.60 -15.84
N ILE A 148 10.84 -6.29 -15.88
CA ILE A 148 10.59 -5.56 -17.13
C ILE A 148 11.79 -5.59 -18.09
N ARG A 149 12.99 -5.27 -17.59
CA ARG A 149 14.21 -5.15 -18.42
C ARG A 149 14.59 -6.39 -19.23
N ASN A 150 14.08 -7.57 -18.83
CA ASN A 150 14.38 -8.85 -19.46
C ASN A 150 13.13 -9.52 -20.06
N SER A 151 12.02 -8.77 -20.21
CA SER A 151 10.74 -9.26 -20.73
C SER A 151 10.35 -8.50 -22.03
N GLY A 152 9.26 -8.94 -22.65
CA GLY A 152 8.65 -8.24 -23.80
C GLY A 152 8.05 -6.88 -23.42
N GLU A 153 7.76 -6.63 -22.14
CA GLU A 153 7.19 -5.38 -21.63
C GLU A 153 8.13 -4.18 -21.78
N LEU A 154 9.45 -4.42 -21.94
CA LEU A 154 10.44 -3.35 -22.12
C LEU A 154 10.08 -2.43 -23.31
N ALA A 155 9.39 -2.93 -24.33
CA ALA A 155 9.02 -2.14 -25.51
C ALA A 155 7.98 -1.05 -25.18
N THR A 156 7.12 -1.23 -24.18
CA THR A 156 6.06 -0.31 -23.76
C THR A 156 6.35 0.35 -22.41
N ALA A 157 7.37 -0.10 -21.70
CA ALA A 157 7.68 0.27 -20.32
C ALA A 157 7.71 1.78 -20.06
N TYR A 158 8.21 2.59 -21.01
CA TYR A 158 8.27 4.04 -20.80
C TYR A 158 6.88 4.68 -20.66
N THR A 159 5.93 4.28 -21.50
CA THR A 159 4.56 4.83 -21.50
C THR A 159 3.78 4.31 -20.32
N ASP A 160 3.94 3.05 -20.00
CA ASP A 160 3.35 2.33 -18.87
C ASP A 160 3.79 2.98 -17.56
N THR A 161 5.09 3.01 -17.29
CA THR A 161 5.67 3.68 -16.11
C THR A 161 5.19 5.13 -15.93
N LEU A 162 5.07 5.92 -17.02
CA LEU A 162 4.54 7.28 -16.90
C LEU A 162 3.07 7.30 -16.47
N GLY A 163 2.25 6.37 -16.96
CA GLY A 163 0.86 6.19 -16.56
C GLY A 163 0.77 5.84 -15.07
N ASP A 164 1.55 4.86 -14.66
CA ASP A 164 1.59 4.32 -13.29
C ASP A 164 2.05 5.36 -12.28
N LEU A 165 3.11 6.12 -12.60
CA LEU A 165 3.56 7.24 -11.78
C LEU A 165 2.49 8.35 -11.67
N ALA A 166 1.78 8.65 -12.75
CA ALA A 166 0.71 9.66 -12.73
C ALA A 166 -0.49 9.20 -11.88
N LEU A 167 -0.91 7.93 -12.01
CA LEU A 167 -2.00 7.33 -11.24
C LEU A 167 -1.61 7.19 -9.77
N GLY A 168 -0.40 6.70 -9.48
CA GLY A 168 0.14 6.59 -8.14
C GLY A 168 0.25 7.93 -7.43
N LEU A 169 0.75 8.97 -8.13
CA LEU A 169 0.79 10.34 -7.60
C LEU A 169 -0.63 10.87 -7.33
N THR A 170 -1.57 10.62 -8.24
CA THR A 170 -2.96 11.07 -8.07
C THR A 170 -3.62 10.41 -6.86
N GLY A 171 -3.48 9.09 -6.68
CA GLY A 171 -3.94 8.37 -5.50
C GLY A 171 -3.32 8.91 -4.20
N SER A 172 -2.02 9.21 -4.23
CA SER A 172 -1.29 9.80 -3.11
C SER A 172 -1.81 11.18 -2.73
N VAL A 173 -2.06 12.05 -3.71
CA VAL A 173 -2.60 13.40 -3.50
C VAL A 173 -4.03 13.33 -2.92
N VAL A 174 -4.87 12.44 -3.44
CA VAL A 174 -6.23 12.22 -2.91
C VAL A 174 -6.17 11.82 -1.44
N ALA A 175 -5.36 10.84 -1.06
CA ALA A 175 -5.18 10.43 0.33
C ALA A 175 -4.62 11.56 1.20
N ALA A 176 -3.67 12.34 0.68
CA ALA A 176 -3.08 13.48 1.37
C ALA A 176 -4.10 14.59 1.67
N LEU A 177 -4.98 14.90 0.71
CA LEU A 177 -6.06 15.89 0.89
C LEU A 177 -7.03 15.45 1.97
N PHE A 178 -7.49 14.20 1.94
CA PHE A 178 -8.37 13.66 2.98
C PHE A 178 -7.72 13.69 4.36
N THR A 179 -6.47 13.26 4.46
CA THR A 179 -5.73 13.24 5.74
C THR A 179 -5.50 14.66 6.27
N ALA A 180 -5.11 15.61 5.41
CA ALA A 180 -4.94 17.00 5.80
C ALA A 180 -6.25 17.65 6.29
N ALA A 181 -7.37 17.35 5.61
CA ALA A 181 -8.69 17.79 6.05
C ALA A 181 -9.08 17.22 7.43
N MET A 182 -8.75 15.94 7.69
CA MET A 182 -8.95 15.33 9.01
C MET A 182 -8.07 15.99 10.08
N ALA A 183 -6.81 16.28 9.78
CA ALA A 183 -5.90 16.99 10.68
C ALA A 183 -6.42 18.41 11.00
N GLN A 184 -6.98 19.10 10.01
CA GLN A 184 -7.57 20.43 10.20
C GLN A 184 -8.80 20.38 11.12
N ARG A 185 -9.71 19.41 10.89
CA ARG A 185 -10.91 19.22 11.73
C ARG A 185 -10.54 18.89 13.19
N ALA A 186 -9.55 18.04 13.40
CA ALA A 186 -9.07 17.67 14.73
C ALA A 186 -8.52 18.90 15.52
N ARG A 187 -7.96 19.89 14.82
CA ARG A 187 -7.44 21.14 15.41
C ARG A 187 -8.53 22.20 15.67
N ALA A 188 -9.57 22.21 14.86
CA ALA A 188 -10.66 23.18 15.01
C ALA A 188 -11.52 22.93 16.28
N GLY A 189 -11.41 21.74 16.89
CA GLY A 189 -12.23 21.37 18.05
C GLY A 189 -13.70 21.12 17.68
N PRO A 190 -14.55 20.71 18.65
CA PRO A 190 -15.98 20.66 18.46
C PRO A 190 -16.51 22.09 18.24
N ALA A 191 -17.44 22.27 17.28
CA ALA A 191 -18.11 23.53 17.07
C ALA A 191 -18.79 23.96 18.40
N PRO A 192 -18.69 25.26 18.82
CA PRO A 192 -19.42 25.73 19.99
C PRO A 192 -20.92 25.50 19.73
N GLY A 193 -21.53 24.69 20.61
CA GLY A 193 -22.96 24.39 20.59
C GLY A 193 -23.82 25.57 21.06
#